data_2ece5030890fd24db0c4bd82efa53d4a
#
_entry.id   2ece5030890fd24db0c4bd82efa53d4a
#
_cell.length_a   1.000
_cell.length_b   1.000
_cell.length_c   1.000
_cell.angle_alpha   90.00
_cell.angle_beta   90.00
_cell.angle_gamma   90.00
#
_symmetry.space_group_name_H-M   'P 1'
#
loop_
_entity.id
_entity.type
_entity.pdbx_description
1 polymer ?
#
loop_
_entity_poly.entity_id
_entity_poly.type
_entity_poly.pdbx_seq_one_letter_code
_entity_poly.pdbx_strand_id
1 'polypeptide(L)'
;MELEIITPDKKVYEGQVKLVKVPGSKGSFEILNNHAPIISILERGEVKVIDKDDKTNYYDISGGVVEVKQNNIIILAESIN
;
A
#
# COMPACT_ATOMS: atom_id res chain seq x y z
N MET A 1 2.05 -5.38 10.78
CA MET A 1 2.97 -4.93 9.73
C MET A 1 2.95 -3.42 9.60
N GLU A 2 4.06 -2.85 9.21
CA GLU A 2 4.21 -1.41 9.08
C GLU A 2 3.95 -0.99 7.64
N LEU A 3 3.19 0.08 7.46
CA LEU A 3 2.90 0.62 6.13
C LEU A 3 3.35 2.06 6.03
N GLU A 4 4.01 2.41 4.92
CA GLU A 4 4.25 3.79 4.52
C GLU A 4 3.69 3.99 3.11
N ILE A 5 2.98 5.10 2.91
CA ILE A 5 2.55 5.55 1.58
C ILE A 5 3.21 6.89 1.31
N ILE A 6 4.02 6.94 0.27
CA ILE A 6 4.86 8.10 -0.05
C ILE A 6 4.57 8.55 -1.48
N THR A 7 4.41 9.85 -1.65
CA THR A 7 4.37 10.49 -2.97
C THR A 7 5.65 11.32 -3.13
N PRO A 8 5.95 11.85 -4.34
CA PRO A 8 7.12 12.71 -4.51
C PRO A 8 7.12 13.92 -3.58
N ASP A 9 5.93 14.40 -3.16
CA ASP A 9 5.82 15.61 -2.37
C ASP A 9 5.90 15.36 -0.87
N LYS A 10 5.40 14.21 -0.40
CA LYS A 10 5.28 14.00 1.05
C LYS A 10 4.98 12.55 1.40
N LYS A 11 5.13 12.23 2.69
CA LYS A 11 4.62 11.00 3.25
C LYS A 11 3.14 11.19 3.56
N VAL A 12 2.28 10.36 2.95
CA VAL A 12 0.83 10.45 3.06
C VAL A 12 0.31 9.65 4.25
N TYR A 13 0.94 8.52 4.53
CA TYR A 13 0.51 7.63 5.60
C TYR A 13 1.71 6.90 6.19
N GLU A 14 1.64 6.65 7.50
CA GLU A 14 2.59 5.79 8.20
C GLU A 14 1.90 5.20 9.41
N GLY A 15 2.01 3.88 9.60
CA GLY A 15 1.42 3.25 10.78
C GLY A 15 1.36 1.75 10.68
N GLN A 16 0.92 1.14 11.79
CA GLN A 16 0.70 -0.30 11.87
C GLN A 16 -0.63 -0.65 11.24
N VAL A 17 -0.65 -1.68 10.40
CA VAL A 17 -1.83 -2.08 9.66
C VAL A 17 -2.02 -3.58 9.70
N LYS A 18 -3.24 -4.02 9.44
CA LYS A 18 -3.60 -5.45 9.40
C LYS A 18 -3.73 -5.96 7.98
N LEU A 19 -4.10 -5.09 7.06
CA LEU A 19 -4.33 -5.48 5.67
C LEU A 19 -4.09 -4.29 4.76
N VAL A 20 -3.46 -4.54 3.62
CA VAL A 20 -3.35 -3.55 2.55
C VAL A 20 -3.74 -4.24 1.25
N LYS A 21 -4.73 -3.70 0.55
CA LYS A 21 -5.11 -4.18 -0.77
C LYS A 21 -4.64 -3.15 -1.80
N VAL A 22 -3.93 -3.61 -2.81
CA VAL A 22 -3.32 -2.73 -3.81
C VAL A 22 -3.79 -3.08 -5.22
N PRO A 23 -3.85 -2.07 -6.13
CA PRO A 23 -4.23 -2.32 -7.52
C PRO A 23 -3.02 -2.72 -8.35
N GLY A 24 -2.58 -3.98 -8.22
CA GLY A 24 -1.48 -4.50 -9.01
C GLY A 24 -1.80 -4.47 -10.50
N SER A 25 -0.77 -4.27 -11.34
CA SER A 25 -0.95 -4.17 -12.78
C SER A 25 -1.51 -5.46 -13.40
N LYS A 26 -1.36 -6.59 -12.73
CA LYS A 26 -1.89 -7.89 -13.16
C LYS A 26 -3.11 -8.32 -12.34
N GLY A 27 -3.72 -7.40 -11.63
CA GLY A 27 -4.86 -7.64 -10.77
C GLY A 27 -4.58 -7.20 -9.35
N SER A 28 -5.63 -6.79 -8.65
CA SER A 28 -5.48 -6.37 -7.24
C SER A 28 -5.15 -7.58 -6.37
N PHE A 29 -4.39 -7.33 -5.30
CA PHE A 29 -4.09 -8.37 -4.34
C PHE A 29 -3.97 -7.78 -2.94
N GLU A 30 -4.09 -8.66 -1.95
CA GLU A 30 -4.04 -8.27 -0.54
C GLU A 30 -2.70 -8.65 0.08
N ILE A 31 -2.17 -7.78 0.91
CA ILE A 31 -0.95 -8.01 1.66
C ILE A 31 -1.36 -8.13 3.12
N LEU A 32 -1.13 -9.31 3.68
CA LEU A 32 -1.43 -9.63 5.07
C LEU A 32 -0.14 -9.79 5.85
N ASN A 33 -0.27 -9.91 7.17
CA ASN A 33 0.87 -10.04 8.06
C ASN A 33 1.80 -11.18 7.61
N ASN A 34 3.11 -10.90 7.58
CA ASN A 34 4.15 -11.84 7.19
C ASN A 34 4.08 -12.29 5.73
N HIS A 35 3.55 -11.43 4.86
CA HIS A 35 3.55 -11.71 3.41
C HIS A 35 4.97 -11.87 2.90
N ALA A 36 5.16 -12.80 1.95
CA ALA A 36 6.45 -13.01 1.33
C ALA A 36 6.96 -11.72 0.66
N PRO A 37 8.30 -11.53 0.58
CA PRO A 37 8.84 -10.35 -0.09
C PRO A 37 8.36 -10.25 -1.54
N ILE A 38 8.00 -9.02 -1.94
CA ILE A 38 7.49 -8.76 -3.29
C ILE A 38 7.79 -7.31 -3.68
N ILE A 39 8.03 -7.10 -4.97
CA ILE A 39 8.02 -5.77 -5.59
C ILE A 39 7.05 -5.87 -6.75
N SER A 40 6.07 -4.99 -6.81
CA SER A 40 5.03 -5.05 -7.84
C SER A 40 4.66 -3.64 -8.32
N ILE A 41 4.41 -3.55 -9.62
CA ILE A 41 3.94 -2.31 -10.25
C ILE A 41 2.44 -2.20 -9.97
N LEU A 42 2.02 -0.98 -9.61
CA LEU A 42 0.63 -0.66 -9.34
C LEU A 42 0.09 0.22 -10.46
N GLU A 43 -1.15 -0.05 -10.85
CA GLU A 43 -1.84 0.81 -11.81
C GLU A 43 -2.76 1.78 -11.08
N ARG A 44 -3.41 2.66 -11.84
CA ARG A 44 -4.42 3.55 -11.27
C ARG A 44 -5.47 2.71 -10.55
N GLY A 45 -5.81 3.12 -9.35
CA GLY A 45 -6.82 2.43 -8.58
C GLY A 45 -6.77 2.78 -7.12
N GLU A 46 -7.51 2.03 -6.33
CA GLU A 46 -7.70 2.31 -4.93
C GLU A 46 -6.84 1.38 -4.07
N VAL A 47 -6.12 1.98 -3.13
CA VAL A 47 -5.42 1.26 -2.07
C VAL A 47 -6.34 1.23 -0.85
N LYS A 48 -6.64 0.04 -0.36
CA LYS A 48 -7.44 -0.14 0.86
C LYS A 48 -6.52 -0.49 2.01
N VAL A 49 -6.66 0.21 3.12
CA VAL A 49 -5.86 0.01 4.32
C VAL A 49 -6.77 -0.25 5.50
N ILE A 50 -6.54 -1.35 6.22
CA ILE A 50 -7.19 -1.60 7.50
C ILE A 50 -6.10 -1.46 8.55
N ASP A 51 -6.23 -0.46 9.44
CA ASP A 51 -5.21 -0.19 10.43
C ASP A 51 -5.34 -1.11 11.66
N LYS A 52 -4.45 -0.91 12.63
CA LYS A 52 -4.41 -1.75 13.83
C LYS A 52 -5.70 -1.67 14.66
N ASP A 53 -6.46 -0.60 14.51
CA ASP A 53 -7.70 -0.37 15.25
C ASP A 53 -8.94 -0.75 14.43
N ASP A 54 -8.73 -1.51 13.33
CA ASP A 54 -9.78 -1.97 12.43
C ASP A 54 -10.49 -0.86 11.67
N LYS A 55 -9.87 0.31 11.58
CA LYS A 55 -10.39 1.39 10.75
C LYS A 55 -9.94 1.18 9.31
N THR A 56 -10.87 1.39 8.38
CA THR A 56 -10.61 1.23 6.96
C THR A 56 -10.47 2.59 6.30
N ASN A 57 -9.36 2.78 5.58
CA ASN A 57 -9.11 3.98 4.79
C ASN A 57 -8.83 3.60 3.36
N TYR A 58 -9.17 4.50 2.43
CA TYR A 58 -8.96 4.29 1.00
C TYR A 58 -8.15 5.44 0.45
N TYR A 59 -7.21 5.11 -0.44
CA TYR A 59 -6.35 6.10 -1.12
C TYR A 59 -6.42 5.82 -2.60
N ASP A 60 -6.86 6.81 -3.38
CA ASP A 60 -6.94 6.68 -4.84
C ASP A 60 -5.62 7.13 -5.44
N ILE A 61 -4.88 6.20 -6.04
CA ILE A 61 -3.56 6.48 -6.60
C ILE A 61 -3.60 6.45 -8.12
N SER A 62 -2.72 7.22 -8.75
CA SER A 62 -2.62 7.24 -10.22
C SER A 62 -1.73 6.12 -10.75
N GLY A 63 -0.99 5.46 -9.88
CA GLY A 63 -0.06 4.38 -10.20
C GLY A 63 1.08 4.40 -9.21
N GLY A 64 2.01 3.47 -9.33
CA GLY A 64 3.16 3.43 -8.44
C GLY A 64 3.78 2.06 -8.34
N VAL A 65 4.45 1.83 -7.21
CA VAL A 65 5.16 0.58 -6.91
C VAL A 65 4.92 0.25 -5.44
N VAL A 66 4.75 -1.04 -5.15
CA VAL A 66 4.72 -1.53 -3.77
C VAL A 66 5.90 -2.45 -3.54
N GLU A 67 6.56 -2.29 -2.39
CA GLU A 67 7.59 -3.20 -1.93
C GLU A 67 7.18 -3.76 -0.57
N VAL A 68 7.28 -5.08 -0.42
CA VAL A 68 7.05 -5.77 0.85
C VAL A 68 8.34 -6.49 1.22
N LYS A 69 8.84 -6.24 2.42
CA LYS A 69 10.06 -6.87 2.92
C LYS A 69 10.06 -6.87 4.43
N GLN A 70 10.30 -8.05 5.02
CA GLN A 70 10.41 -8.17 6.49
C GLN A 70 9.24 -7.52 7.22
N ASN A 71 8.04 -7.81 6.74
CA ASN A 71 6.78 -7.31 7.32
C ASN A 71 6.64 -5.78 7.29
N ASN A 72 7.37 -5.12 6.38
CA ASN A 72 7.27 -3.70 6.11
C ASN A 72 6.76 -3.50 4.69
N ILE A 73 5.81 -2.60 4.51
CA ILE A 73 5.22 -2.29 3.22
C ILE A 73 5.50 -0.84 2.90
N ILE A 74 6.06 -0.58 1.72
CA ILE A 74 6.25 0.77 1.22
C ILE A 74 5.52 0.89 -0.10
N ILE A 75 4.61 1.85 -0.20
CA ILE A 75 3.94 2.19 -1.44
C ILE A 75 4.47 3.53 -1.91
N LEU A 76 5.10 3.53 -3.08
CA LEU A 76 5.55 4.75 -3.73
C LEU A 76 4.49 5.08 -4.78
N ALA A 77 3.59 6.02 -4.46
CA ALA A 77 2.52 6.42 -5.35
C ALA A 77 2.95 7.62 -6.18
N GLU A 78 2.58 7.64 -7.47
CA GLU A 78 2.88 8.77 -8.33
C GLU A 78 2.14 10.01 -7.88
N SER A 79 0.87 9.84 -7.53
CA SER A 79 0.06 10.90 -6.94
C SER A 79 -1.13 10.28 -6.22
N ILE A 80 -1.74 11.06 -5.33
CA ILE A 80 -2.97 10.67 -4.64
C ILE A 80 -4.03 11.70 -4.96
N ASN A 81 -5.17 11.21 -5.38
CA ASN A 81 -6.30 12.06 -5.77
C ASN A 81 -7.29 12.27 -4.61
#